data_6ac8a880b9f50ac62ad34ff81c05bbdf
#
_entry.id   6ac8a880b9f50ac62ad34ff81c05bbdf
#
_cell.length_a   1.000
_cell.length_b   1.000
_cell.length_c   1.000
_cell.angle_alpha   90.00
_cell.angle_beta   90.00
_cell.angle_gamma   90.00
#
_symmetry.space_group_name_H-M   'P 1'
#
loop_
_entity.id
_entity.type
_entity.pdbx_description
1 polymer ?
#
loop_
_entity_poly.entity_id
_entity_poly.type
_entity_poly.pdbx_seq_one_letter_code
_entity_poly.pdbx_strand_id
1 'polypeptide(L)'
;MVYTIGEMAKMLGVPASTLRYYDKEGLLPFVARSSGGIRQFRESDIEWLRVIGCMKKAGMSIKDIRQYLELSMQGNNTIDTRLAMFRHQREVLQAQMDELQHTLRMVEYKCWYYEMAQAAGTVEVLRDMPEDKVPEQFRAIRQELKQQPEG
;
A
#
# COMPACT_ATOMS: atom_id res chain seq x y z
N MET A 1 29.92 -12.89 -6.87
CA MET A 1 29.15 -14.09 -7.26
C MET A 1 27.98 -13.67 -8.12
N VAL A 2 27.62 -14.47 -9.10
CA VAL A 2 26.53 -14.19 -10.05
C VAL A 2 25.42 -15.23 -9.80
N TYR A 3 24.19 -14.75 -9.71
CA TYR A 3 23.02 -15.59 -9.40
C TYR A 3 22.07 -15.63 -10.61
N THR A 4 21.45 -16.75 -10.81
CA THR A 4 20.33 -16.91 -11.76
C THR A 4 19.07 -16.25 -11.19
N ILE A 5 18.09 -16.03 -12.04
CA ILE A 5 16.77 -15.48 -11.62
C ILE A 5 16.09 -16.36 -10.55
N GLY A 6 16.26 -17.69 -10.64
CA GLY A 6 15.70 -18.62 -9.65
C GLY A 6 16.37 -18.53 -8.29
N GLU A 7 17.69 -18.42 -8.26
CA GLU A 7 18.46 -18.26 -7.02
C GLU A 7 18.15 -16.91 -6.36
N MET A 8 18.13 -15.84 -7.14
CA MET A 8 17.79 -14.51 -6.63
C MET A 8 16.36 -14.45 -6.07
N ALA A 9 15.40 -15.05 -6.75
CA ALA A 9 14.02 -15.13 -6.29
C ALA A 9 13.92 -15.88 -4.94
N LYS A 10 14.67 -16.98 -4.79
CA LYS A 10 14.75 -17.72 -3.53
C LYS A 10 15.36 -16.88 -2.41
N MET A 11 16.43 -16.13 -2.67
CA MET A 11 17.06 -15.22 -1.69
C MET A 11 16.12 -14.11 -1.23
N LEU A 12 15.26 -13.62 -2.13
CA LEU A 12 14.27 -12.58 -1.84
C LEU A 12 12.97 -13.11 -1.22
N GLY A 13 12.76 -14.42 -1.21
CA GLY A 13 11.52 -15.04 -0.74
C GLY A 13 10.32 -14.75 -1.64
N VAL A 14 10.54 -14.56 -2.94
CA VAL A 14 9.49 -14.29 -3.93
C VAL A 14 9.47 -15.37 -5.03
N PRO A 15 8.34 -15.58 -5.71
CA PRO A 15 8.30 -16.45 -6.89
C PRO A 15 9.22 -15.93 -8.01
N ALA A 16 9.88 -16.83 -8.74
CA ALA A 16 10.70 -16.45 -9.90
C ALA A 16 9.88 -15.72 -10.99
N SER A 17 8.58 -15.97 -11.08
CA SER A 17 7.64 -15.27 -11.96
C SER A 17 7.57 -13.77 -11.65
N THR A 18 7.75 -13.36 -10.40
CA THR A 18 7.80 -11.95 -10.00
C THR A 18 8.99 -11.23 -10.65
N LEU A 19 10.18 -11.83 -10.59
CA LEU A 19 11.37 -11.24 -11.21
C LEU A 19 11.32 -11.27 -12.74
N ARG A 20 10.70 -12.29 -13.33
CA ARG A 20 10.43 -12.32 -14.79
C ARG A 20 9.46 -11.22 -15.21
N TYR A 21 8.44 -10.96 -14.39
CA TYR A 21 7.53 -9.84 -14.59
C TYR A 21 8.28 -8.50 -14.52
N TYR A 22 9.14 -8.31 -13.52
CA TYR A 22 9.97 -7.10 -13.42
C TYR A 22 10.86 -6.91 -14.66
N ASP A 23 11.48 -7.97 -15.14
CA ASP A 23 12.29 -7.89 -16.38
C ASP A 23 11.45 -7.50 -17.60
N LYS A 24 10.28 -8.13 -17.77
CA LYS A 24 9.34 -7.83 -18.85
C LYS A 24 8.89 -6.37 -18.83
N GLU A 25 8.64 -5.82 -17.65
CA GLU A 25 8.20 -4.44 -17.45
C GLU A 25 9.35 -3.42 -17.50
N GLY A 26 10.58 -3.86 -17.74
CA GLY A 26 11.75 -2.97 -17.81
C GLY A 26 12.20 -2.41 -16.46
N LEU A 27 11.90 -3.10 -15.36
CA LEU A 27 12.25 -2.69 -13.99
C LEU A 27 13.64 -3.19 -13.55
N LEU A 28 14.41 -3.81 -14.42
CA LEU A 28 15.74 -4.34 -14.12
C LEU A 28 16.85 -3.70 -14.97
N PRO A 29 16.89 -2.37 -15.14
CA PRO A 29 17.92 -1.71 -15.98
C PRO A 29 19.32 -1.87 -15.40
N PHE A 30 19.44 -2.10 -14.09
CA PHE A 30 20.69 -2.27 -13.35
C PHE A 30 21.25 -3.70 -13.40
N VAL A 31 20.46 -4.68 -13.85
CA VAL A 31 20.88 -6.10 -13.91
C VAL A 31 21.55 -6.40 -15.25
N ALA A 32 22.79 -6.87 -15.20
CA ALA A 32 23.54 -7.26 -16.37
C ALA A 32 22.93 -8.46 -17.10
N ARG A 33 23.28 -8.60 -18.39
CA ARG A 33 22.96 -9.79 -19.18
C ARG A 33 24.26 -10.46 -19.63
N SER A 34 24.25 -11.79 -19.72
CA SER A 34 25.32 -12.55 -20.34
C SER A 34 25.34 -12.32 -21.86
N SER A 35 26.38 -12.82 -22.53
CA SER A 35 26.46 -12.84 -24.00
C SER A 35 25.28 -13.55 -24.68
N GLY A 36 24.64 -14.50 -23.98
CA GLY A 36 23.43 -15.19 -24.43
C GLY A 36 22.11 -14.49 -24.02
N GLY A 37 22.16 -13.26 -23.51
CA GLY A 37 20.98 -12.47 -23.15
C GLY A 37 20.32 -12.85 -21.81
N ILE A 38 20.91 -13.76 -21.05
CA ILE A 38 20.38 -14.24 -19.75
C ILE A 38 20.73 -13.21 -18.65
N ARG A 39 19.76 -12.85 -17.81
CA ARG A 39 19.97 -11.96 -16.64
C ARG A 39 20.94 -12.60 -15.64
N GLN A 40 21.91 -11.80 -15.22
CA GLN A 40 22.93 -12.15 -14.25
C GLN A 40 22.80 -11.23 -13.04
N PHE A 41 22.25 -11.74 -11.96
CA PHE A 41 22.03 -10.99 -10.74
C PHE A 41 23.27 -11.02 -9.85
N ARG A 42 23.50 -9.93 -9.12
CA ARG A 42 24.57 -9.80 -8.12
C ARG A 42 23.94 -9.52 -6.75
N GLU A 43 24.71 -9.70 -5.70
CA GLU A 43 24.28 -9.39 -4.35
C GLU A 43 23.90 -7.92 -4.18
N SER A 44 24.60 -7.01 -4.85
CA SER A 44 24.28 -5.58 -4.91
C SER A 44 22.90 -5.27 -5.48
N ASP A 45 22.32 -6.17 -6.27
CA ASP A 45 21.00 -5.96 -6.86
C ASP A 45 19.85 -6.25 -5.91
N ILE A 46 20.12 -6.92 -4.78
CA ILE A 46 19.12 -7.27 -3.76
C ILE A 46 18.42 -6.02 -3.22
N GLU A 47 19.17 -4.98 -2.93
CA GLU A 47 18.63 -3.74 -2.40
C GLU A 47 17.64 -3.11 -3.39
N TRP A 48 18.01 -3.00 -4.66
CA TRP A 48 17.14 -2.50 -5.72
C TRP A 48 15.86 -3.32 -5.88
N LEU A 49 15.98 -4.64 -5.85
CA LEU A 49 14.83 -5.54 -5.97
C LEU A 49 13.87 -5.41 -4.78
N ARG A 50 14.40 -5.21 -3.56
CA ARG A 50 13.59 -4.92 -2.38
C ARG A 50 12.87 -3.59 -2.46
N VAL A 51 13.57 -2.55 -2.93
CA VAL A 51 12.97 -1.21 -3.12
C VAL A 51 11.83 -1.27 -4.16
N ILE A 52 12.01 -1.98 -5.27
CA ILE A 52 10.94 -2.20 -6.27
C ILE A 52 9.73 -2.88 -5.60
N GLY A 53 9.97 -3.93 -4.81
CA GLY A 53 8.91 -4.63 -4.08
C GLY A 53 8.16 -3.70 -3.11
N CYS A 54 8.86 -2.83 -2.39
CA CYS A 54 8.27 -1.83 -1.50
C CYS A 54 7.44 -0.80 -2.27
N MET A 55 7.94 -0.27 -3.38
CA MET A 55 7.22 0.68 -4.21
C MET A 55 5.94 0.07 -4.79
N LYS A 56 5.97 -1.18 -5.22
CA LYS A 56 4.77 -1.91 -5.66
C LYS A 56 3.74 -2.07 -4.55
N LYS A 57 4.17 -2.45 -3.35
CA LYS A 57 3.28 -2.54 -2.17
C LYS A 57 2.69 -1.18 -1.81
N ALA A 58 3.43 -0.11 -1.99
CA ALA A 58 2.97 1.26 -1.77
C ALA A 58 1.96 1.74 -2.84
N GLY A 59 1.69 0.95 -3.87
CA GLY A 59 0.76 1.28 -4.93
C GLY A 59 1.31 2.18 -6.03
N MET A 60 2.63 2.35 -6.12
CA MET A 60 3.25 3.08 -7.23
C MET A 60 3.01 2.35 -8.56
N SER A 61 2.72 3.10 -9.62
CA SER A 61 2.55 2.54 -10.95
C SER A 61 3.88 1.98 -11.50
N ILE A 62 3.80 1.00 -12.38
CA ILE A 62 4.98 0.46 -13.08
C ILE A 62 5.75 1.58 -13.81
N LYS A 63 5.02 2.53 -14.40
CA LYS A 63 5.59 3.70 -15.06
C LYS A 63 6.43 4.54 -14.10
N ASP A 64 5.91 4.84 -12.91
CA ASP A 64 6.60 5.66 -11.91
C ASP A 64 7.81 4.93 -11.32
N ILE A 65 7.70 3.63 -11.07
CA ILE A 65 8.82 2.80 -10.62
C ILE A 65 9.95 2.80 -11.67
N ARG A 66 9.61 2.62 -12.93
CA ARG A 66 10.60 2.68 -14.03
C ARG A 66 11.27 4.04 -14.08
N GLN A 67 10.51 5.13 -14.02
CA GLN A 67 11.04 6.48 -14.00
C GLN A 67 11.99 6.71 -12.81
N TYR A 68 11.63 6.24 -11.62
CA TYR A 68 12.48 6.30 -10.44
C TYR A 68 13.83 5.58 -10.66
N LEU A 69 13.80 4.38 -11.23
CA LEU A 69 15.03 3.61 -11.53
C LEU A 69 15.91 4.32 -12.55
N GLU A 70 15.33 4.86 -13.61
CA GLU A 70 16.06 5.64 -14.64
C GLU A 70 16.71 6.90 -14.03
N LEU A 71 15.98 7.64 -13.21
CA LEU A 71 16.50 8.81 -12.50
C LEU A 71 17.64 8.42 -11.54
N SER A 72 17.50 7.28 -10.84
CA SER A 72 18.53 6.80 -9.92
C SER A 72 19.84 6.46 -10.64
N MET A 73 19.76 5.94 -11.84
CA MET A 73 20.93 5.65 -12.68
C MET A 73 21.61 6.91 -13.25
N GLN A 74 20.90 8.04 -13.31
CA GLN A 74 21.46 9.33 -13.74
C GLN A 74 22.31 10.02 -12.66
N GLY A 75 22.21 9.55 -11.40
CA GLY A 75 23.04 10.04 -10.30
C GLY A 75 22.42 11.17 -9.48
N ASN A 76 23.28 11.94 -8.82
CA ASN A 76 22.88 12.89 -7.77
C ASN A 76 22.09 14.10 -8.26
N ASN A 77 22.19 14.47 -9.52
CA ASN A 77 21.42 15.58 -10.11
C ASN A 77 19.91 15.32 -10.16
N THR A 78 19.46 14.10 -9.88
CA THR A 78 18.04 13.72 -9.86
C THR A 78 17.47 13.53 -8.45
N ILE A 79 18.23 13.83 -7.40
CA ILE A 79 17.82 13.62 -6.00
C ILE A 79 16.50 14.34 -5.70
N ASP A 80 16.36 15.61 -6.08
CA ASP A 80 15.15 16.39 -5.79
C ASP A 80 13.92 15.81 -6.47
N THR A 81 14.05 15.35 -7.71
CA THR A 81 12.97 14.71 -8.47
C THR A 81 12.54 13.40 -7.80
N ARG A 82 13.53 12.57 -7.42
CA ARG A 82 13.26 11.30 -6.72
C ARG A 82 12.60 11.53 -5.36
N LEU A 83 13.03 12.54 -4.61
CA LEU A 83 12.42 12.93 -3.35
C LEU A 83 10.95 13.36 -3.54
N ALA A 84 10.67 14.15 -4.58
CA ALA A 84 9.31 14.59 -4.91
C ALA A 84 8.39 13.39 -5.22
N MET A 85 8.88 12.37 -5.93
CA MET A 85 8.12 11.14 -6.21
C MET A 85 7.71 10.42 -4.93
N PHE A 86 8.62 10.25 -3.97
CA PHE A 86 8.32 9.59 -2.69
C PHE A 86 7.45 10.44 -1.77
N ARG A 87 7.60 11.76 -1.76
CA ARG A 87 6.71 12.66 -1.03
C ARG A 87 5.28 12.54 -1.53
N HIS A 88 5.10 12.57 -2.84
CA HIS A 88 3.78 12.37 -3.45
C HIS A 88 3.17 11.01 -3.07
N GLN A 89 3.95 9.94 -3.17
CA GLN A 89 3.45 8.61 -2.79
C GLN A 89 3.10 8.50 -1.31
N ARG A 90 3.84 9.18 -0.43
CA ARG A 90 3.52 9.27 1.00
C ARG A 90 2.16 9.95 1.22
N GLU A 91 1.88 11.03 0.50
CA GLU A 91 0.58 11.74 0.58
C GLU A 91 -0.57 10.84 0.13
N VAL A 92 -0.38 10.10 -0.97
CA VAL A 92 -1.37 9.13 -1.47
C VAL A 92 -1.66 8.05 -0.43
N LEU A 93 -0.62 7.46 0.15
CA LEU A 93 -0.78 6.43 1.19
C LEU A 93 -1.44 6.98 2.46
N GLN A 94 -1.09 8.20 2.89
CA GLN A 94 -1.71 8.84 4.05
C GLN A 94 -3.20 9.04 3.84
N ALA A 95 -3.61 9.50 2.66
CA ALA A 95 -5.02 9.65 2.32
C ALA A 95 -5.78 8.30 2.35
N GLN A 96 -5.18 7.23 1.82
CA GLN A 96 -5.75 5.89 1.88
C GLN A 96 -5.88 5.37 3.32
N MET A 97 -4.89 5.61 4.16
CA MET A 97 -4.93 5.25 5.58
C MET A 97 -6.04 6.00 6.31
N ASP A 98 -6.20 7.29 6.05
CA ASP A 98 -7.24 8.12 6.68
C ASP A 98 -8.64 7.63 6.28
N GLU A 99 -8.84 7.28 5.02
CA GLU A 99 -10.09 6.70 4.51
C GLU A 99 -10.40 5.34 5.18
N LEU A 100 -9.39 4.47 5.27
CA LEU A 100 -9.56 3.17 5.94
C LEU A 100 -9.84 3.32 7.43
N GLN A 101 -9.19 4.27 8.11
CA GLN A 101 -9.46 4.57 9.52
C GLN A 101 -10.89 5.09 9.72
N HIS A 102 -11.38 5.93 8.80
CA HIS A 102 -12.77 6.39 8.84
C HIS A 102 -13.75 5.21 8.68
N THR A 103 -13.51 4.35 7.71
CA THR A 103 -14.30 3.12 7.48
C THR A 103 -14.27 2.20 8.69
N LEU A 104 -13.12 2.01 9.30
CA LEU A 104 -12.97 1.21 10.52
C LEU A 104 -13.81 1.76 11.67
N ARG A 105 -13.81 3.07 11.90
CA ARG A 105 -14.64 3.71 12.93
C ARG A 105 -16.13 3.46 12.68
N MET A 106 -16.58 3.47 11.44
CA MET A 106 -17.97 3.13 11.08
C MET A 106 -18.30 1.67 11.46
N VAL A 107 -17.41 0.74 11.18
CA VAL A 107 -17.58 -0.67 11.53
C VAL A 107 -17.58 -0.86 13.05
N GLU A 108 -16.65 -0.21 13.76
CA GLU A 108 -16.60 -0.24 15.24
C GLU A 108 -17.86 0.32 15.88
N TYR A 109 -18.42 1.41 15.33
CA TYR A 109 -19.72 1.93 15.75
C TYR A 109 -20.82 0.90 15.56
N LYS A 110 -20.86 0.20 14.43
CA LYS A 110 -21.87 -0.86 14.20
C LYS A 110 -21.66 -2.07 15.11
N CYS A 111 -20.44 -2.44 15.46
CA CYS A 111 -20.16 -3.46 16.46
C CYS A 111 -20.79 -3.05 17.82
N TRP A 112 -20.45 -1.86 18.31
CA TRP A 112 -21.03 -1.33 19.54
C TRP A 112 -22.56 -1.27 19.48
N TYR A 113 -23.12 -0.77 18.37
CA TYR A 113 -24.56 -0.66 18.15
C TYR A 113 -25.26 -2.02 18.33
N TYR A 114 -24.77 -3.03 17.66
CA TYR A 114 -25.38 -4.36 17.71
C TYR A 114 -25.07 -5.12 19.00
N GLU A 115 -23.99 -4.89 19.67
CA GLU A 115 -23.71 -5.41 21.01
C GLU A 115 -24.75 -4.88 22.04
N MET A 116 -25.04 -3.58 21.96
CA MET A 116 -26.08 -2.97 22.82
C MET A 116 -27.48 -3.49 22.46
N ALA A 117 -27.77 -3.60 21.17
CA ALA A 117 -29.06 -4.15 20.73
C ALA A 117 -29.24 -5.63 21.14
N GLN A 118 -28.18 -6.42 21.07
CA GLN A 118 -28.16 -7.81 21.51
C GLN A 118 -28.48 -7.91 23.01
N ALA A 119 -27.86 -7.09 23.83
CA ALA A 119 -28.12 -7.05 25.28
C ALA A 119 -29.55 -6.63 25.60
N ALA A 120 -30.14 -5.74 24.82
CA ALA A 120 -31.52 -5.26 25.01
C ALA A 120 -32.59 -6.14 24.33
N GLY A 121 -32.20 -7.01 23.41
CA GLY A 121 -33.10 -7.82 22.59
C GLY A 121 -33.83 -7.04 21.48
N THR A 122 -33.49 -5.78 21.24
CA THR A 122 -34.07 -4.91 20.19
C THR A 122 -33.15 -3.81 19.78
N VAL A 123 -33.23 -3.33 18.52
CA VAL A 123 -32.48 -2.19 18.00
C VAL A 123 -33.13 -0.83 18.35
N GLU A 124 -34.38 -0.84 18.78
CA GLU A 124 -35.13 0.40 19.05
C GLU A 124 -34.50 1.25 20.16
N VAL A 125 -33.88 0.61 21.15
CA VAL A 125 -33.14 1.31 22.22
C VAL A 125 -32.01 2.20 21.72
N LEU A 126 -31.42 1.86 20.55
CA LEU A 126 -30.38 2.62 19.92
C LEU A 126 -30.93 3.76 19.05
N ARG A 127 -32.11 3.57 18.44
CA ARG A 127 -32.75 4.58 17.61
C ARG A 127 -33.05 5.84 18.40
N ASP A 128 -33.62 5.67 19.61
CA ASP A 128 -34.08 6.75 20.48
C ASP A 128 -33.05 7.13 21.57
N MET A 129 -31.85 6.53 21.52
CA MET A 129 -30.81 6.78 22.51
C MET A 129 -30.35 8.23 22.46
N PRO A 130 -30.39 8.96 23.61
CA PRO A 130 -29.84 10.32 23.70
C PRO A 130 -28.37 10.36 23.37
N GLU A 131 -27.92 11.46 22.76
CA GLU A 131 -26.54 11.63 22.27
C GLU A 131 -25.50 11.54 23.40
N ASP A 132 -25.85 11.99 24.61
CA ASP A 132 -24.99 11.92 25.79
C ASP A 132 -24.77 10.48 26.31
N LYS A 133 -25.63 9.53 25.92
CA LYS A 133 -25.49 8.11 26.23
C LYS A 133 -24.66 7.34 25.19
N VAL A 134 -24.41 7.94 24.01
CA VAL A 134 -23.54 7.37 23.00
C VAL A 134 -22.10 7.64 23.37
N PRO A 135 -21.19 6.65 23.33
CA PRO A 135 -19.77 6.86 23.56
C PRO A 135 -19.23 7.99 22.68
N GLU A 136 -18.44 8.87 23.28
CA GLU A 136 -17.93 10.08 22.62
C GLU A 136 -17.29 9.80 21.26
N GLN A 137 -16.52 8.73 21.18
CA GLN A 137 -15.83 8.28 19.97
C GLN A 137 -16.76 7.95 18.79
N PHE A 138 -18.05 7.67 19.07
CA PHE A 138 -19.04 7.27 18.05
C PHE A 138 -20.05 8.38 17.70
N ARG A 139 -20.07 9.50 18.42
CA ARG A 139 -21.06 10.56 18.20
C ARG A 139 -20.97 11.15 16.80
N ALA A 140 -19.77 11.47 16.34
CA ALA A 140 -19.56 12.03 15.01
C ALA A 140 -20.01 11.08 13.89
N ILE A 141 -19.64 9.80 13.96
CA ILE A 141 -20.06 8.79 12.99
C ILE A 141 -21.58 8.58 13.00
N ARG A 142 -22.20 8.57 14.20
CA ARG A 142 -23.66 8.46 14.31
C ARG A 142 -24.38 9.62 13.62
N GLN A 143 -23.89 10.85 13.80
CA GLN A 143 -24.45 12.04 13.16
C GLN A 143 -24.28 12.00 11.64
N GLU A 144 -23.13 11.58 11.15
CA GLU A 144 -22.86 11.42 9.72
C GLU A 144 -23.83 10.43 9.07
N LEU A 145 -24.05 9.26 9.70
CA LEU A 145 -24.97 8.24 9.20
C LEU A 145 -26.45 8.69 9.22
N LYS A 146 -26.84 9.56 10.15
CA LYS A 146 -28.19 10.14 10.19
C LYS A 146 -28.42 11.19 9.10
N GLN A 147 -27.37 11.81 8.59
CA GLN A 147 -27.44 12.86 7.56
C GLN A 147 -27.42 12.29 6.14
N GLN A 148 -26.99 11.04 5.95
CA GLN A 148 -27.04 10.39 4.65
C GLN A 148 -28.49 9.91 4.41
N PRO A 149 -29.21 10.45 3.39
CA PRO A 149 -30.51 9.91 3.02
C PRO A 149 -30.32 8.47 2.55
N GLU A 150 -31.17 7.57 3.05
CA GLU A 150 -31.24 6.20 2.55
C GLU A 150 -31.37 6.25 1.03
N GLY A 151 -30.33 5.80 0.31
CA GLY A 151 -30.30 5.65 -1.14
C GLY A 151 -30.90 4.30 -1.56
#